data_1b51dc5811b71e0be0e9ccd3d349fc9a
#
_entry.id   1b51dc5811b71e0be0e9ccd3d349fc9a
#
_cell.length_a   1.000
_cell.length_b   1.000
_cell.length_c   1.000
_cell.angle_alpha   90.00
_cell.angle_beta   90.00
_cell.angle_gamma   90.00
#
_symmetry.space_group_name_H-M   'P 1'
#
loop_
_entity.id
_entity.type
_entity.pdbx_description
1 polymer ?
#
loop_
_entity_poly.entity_id
_entity_poly.type
_entity_poly.pdbx_seq_one_letter_code
_entity_poly.pdbx_strand_id
1 'polypeptide(L)'
;MEISHSAAYAAAGVDITAGYKGVKLMSADVKRTHIPGVVSDIGGFGGLFAPDLTGMTEPVLVSGTDGVGTKLRLAELLNKHDTIGIDCVAMCVNDVICCGAKPLFFLDYIAIGKNVPEKVAAIVSGVAEGCVQAGCALIGGETAEHPGMMAADDYDLAGFTVGVVDKPKVIDSGRMAEGDVVLALPSSGFHSNGYSLVRKVFDVENADLGRYDDELGETLGEALLRPTVIYVKPVLRCIEAADVKGVSHITGGGFYENVPRCIPDGLCAKIDKAAIKTPAIFRLLQKKGGIDEHDMFNTFNMGVGMAVIVSPETADAALSALKAEGIDAYVCGEIVAGEEKVVLC
;
A
#
# COMPACT_ATOMS: atom_id res chain seq x y z
N MET A 1 28.98 -6.84 -21.29
CA MET A 1 27.89 -7.29 -22.18
C MET A 1 27.82 -6.29 -23.32
N GLU A 2 27.94 -6.72 -24.58
CA GLU A 2 27.71 -5.83 -25.73
C GLU A 2 26.24 -5.40 -25.69
N ILE A 3 26.02 -4.08 -25.83
CA ILE A 3 24.65 -3.51 -25.84
C ILE A 3 24.02 -3.91 -27.17
N SER A 4 22.97 -4.71 -27.13
CA SER A 4 22.18 -5.04 -28.32
C SER A 4 21.48 -3.77 -28.84
N HIS A 5 21.57 -3.52 -30.13
CA HIS A 5 20.88 -2.42 -30.80
C HIS A 5 20.08 -2.99 -31.99
N SER A 6 18.81 -2.62 -32.06
CA SER A 6 17.93 -2.98 -33.18
C SER A 6 17.35 -1.74 -33.81
N ALA A 7 17.83 -1.39 -35.01
CA ALA A 7 17.27 -0.27 -35.76
C ALA A 7 15.79 -0.45 -36.13
N ALA A 8 15.32 -1.71 -36.30
CA ALA A 8 13.94 -2.03 -36.56
C ALA A 8 13.05 -1.77 -35.33
N TYR A 9 13.51 -2.13 -34.12
CA TYR A 9 12.80 -1.82 -32.87
C TYR A 9 12.77 -0.32 -32.59
N ALA A 10 13.89 0.38 -32.79
CA ALA A 10 13.94 1.83 -32.64
C ALA A 10 12.98 2.55 -33.61
N ALA A 11 12.88 2.06 -34.87
CA ALA A 11 11.90 2.58 -35.83
C ALA A 11 10.44 2.29 -35.43
N ALA A 12 10.20 1.24 -34.64
CA ALA A 12 8.88 0.91 -34.07
C ALA A 12 8.58 1.62 -32.75
N GLY A 13 9.51 2.48 -32.25
CA GLY A 13 9.31 3.28 -31.03
C GLY A 13 9.84 2.64 -29.75
N VAL A 14 10.59 1.53 -29.82
CA VAL A 14 11.15 0.84 -28.64
C VAL A 14 12.66 1.05 -28.56
N ASP A 15 13.14 1.65 -27.46
CA ASP A 15 14.57 1.88 -27.22
C ASP A 15 15.17 0.88 -26.21
N ILE A 16 15.77 -0.19 -26.74
CA ILE A 16 16.45 -1.21 -25.92
C ILE A 16 17.61 -0.61 -25.10
N THR A 17 18.30 0.43 -25.62
CA THR A 17 19.43 1.04 -24.91
C THR A 17 18.97 1.83 -23.69
N ALA A 18 17.80 2.44 -23.75
CA ALA A 18 17.15 3.07 -22.61
C ALA A 18 16.85 2.05 -21.50
N GLY A 19 16.36 0.85 -21.84
CA GLY A 19 16.15 -0.24 -20.90
C GLY A 19 17.42 -0.61 -20.13
N TYR A 20 18.55 -0.85 -20.82
CA TYR A 20 19.83 -1.15 -20.16
C TYR A 20 20.33 -0.02 -19.26
N LYS A 21 20.13 1.24 -19.68
CA LYS A 21 20.48 2.41 -18.85
C LYS A 21 19.63 2.46 -17.59
N GLY A 22 18.32 2.24 -17.70
CA GLY A 22 17.39 2.18 -16.58
C GLY A 22 17.82 1.14 -15.55
N VAL A 23 18.06 -0.11 -15.96
CA VAL A 23 18.53 -1.19 -15.09
C VAL A 23 19.82 -0.80 -14.35
N LYS A 24 20.76 -0.14 -15.03
CA LYS A 24 22.00 0.32 -14.39
C LYS A 24 21.74 1.40 -13.31
N LEU A 25 20.82 2.33 -13.59
CA LEU A 25 20.49 3.41 -12.64
C LEU A 25 19.81 2.86 -11.38
N MET A 26 18.90 1.90 -11.50
CA MET A 26 18.13 1.35 -10.38
C MET A 26 18.88 0.28 -9.56
N SER A 27 20.01 -0.25 -10.08
CA SER A 27 20.73 -1.39 -9.48
C SER A 27 21.12 -1.20 -8.01
N ALA A 28 21.51 0.02 -7.60
CA ALA A 28 21.87 0.31 -6.22
C ALA A 28 20.65 0.27 -5.29
N ASP A 29 19.51 0.81 -5.73
CA ASP A 29 18.27 0.81 -4.96
C ASP A 29 17.73 -0.61 -4.80
N VAL A 30 17.75 -1.42 -5.86
CA VAL A 30 17.34 -2.83 -5.78
C VAL A 30 18.22 -3.59 -4.79
N LYS A 31 19.55 -3.44 -4.85
CA LYS A 31 20.47 -4.10 -3.92
C LYS A 31 20.22 -3.72 -2.46
N ARG A 32 19.76 -2.51 -2.19
CA ARG A 32 19.42 -2.04 -0.83
C ARG A 32 18.26 -2.84 -0.22
N THR A 33 17.41 -3.45 -1.04
CA THR A 33 16.30 -4.29 -0.58
C THR A 33 16.69 -5.73 -0.25
N HIS A 34 17.92 -6.17 -0.61
CA HIS A 34 18.34 -7.55 -0.43
C HIS A 34 18.33 -7.94 1.04
N ILE A 35 17.63 -9.03 1.32
CA ILE A 35 17.55 -9.69 2.62
C ILE A 35 18.08 -11.13 2.50
N PRO A 36 18.36 -11.83 3.59
CA PRO A 36 18.66 -13.26 3.54
C PRO A 36 17.56 -14.02 2.79
N GLY A 37 17.95 -14.87 1.84
CA GLY A 37 17.04 -15.57 0.96
C GLY A 37 17.11 -15.13 -0.51
N VAL A 38 17.61 -13.93 -0.80
CA VAL A 38 17.87 -13.52 -2.19
C VAL A 38 19.03 -14.33 -2.76
N VAL A 39 18.76 -15.04 -3.87
CA VAL A 39 19.76 -15.98 -4.49
C VAL A 39 20.32 -15.41 -5.78
N SER A 40 19.59 -14.54 -6.49
CA SER A 40 19.99 -13.96 -7.78
C SER A 40 19.96 -12.44 -7.77
N ASP A 41 20.88 -11.84 -8.53
CA ASP A 41 20.76 -10.43 -8.94
C ASP A 41 19.65 -10.27 -10.00
N ILE A 42 19.19 -9.03 -10.21
CA ILE A 42 18.26 -8.67 -11.29
C ILE A 42 18.89 -8.87 -12.68
N GLY A 43 18.04 -9.11 -13.69
CA GLY A 43 18.45 -9.27 -15.08
C GLY A 43 18.51 -10.70 -15.59
N GLY A 44 18.11 -11.69 -14.77
CA GLY A 44 17.83 -13.08 -15.20
C GLY A 44 16.39 -13.23 -15.72
N PHE A 45 16.01 -14.47 -16.11
CA PHE A 45 14.63 -14.77 -16.50
C PHE A 45 13.63 -14.74 -15.35
N GLY A 46 14.11 -14.83 -14.11
CA GLY A 46 13.28 -14.77 -12.92
C GLY A 46 14.09 -14.47 -11.67
N GLY A 47 13.45 -13.89 -10.67
CA GLY A 47 14.02 -13.69 -9.35
C GLY A 47 14.03 -15.00 -8.55
N LEU A 48 15.17 -15.34 -7.95
CA LEU A 48 15.29 -16.53 -7.13
C LEU A 48 15.33 -16.14 -5.66
N PHE A 49 14.45 -16.77 -4.88
CA PHE A 49 14.36 -16.54 -3.44
C PHE A 49 14.28 -17.88 -2.68
N ALA A 50 15.15 -18.08 -1.72
CA ALA A 50 15.16 -19.24 -0.82
C ALA A 50 14.56 -18.82 0.53
N PRO A 51 13.28 -19.11 0.81
CA PRO A 51 12.67 -18.72 2.08
C PRO A 51 13.26 -19.50 3.26
N ASP A 52 13.50 -18.83 4.39
CA ASP A 52 13.74 -19.50 5.65
C ASP A 52 12.40 -19.95 6.26
N LEU A 53 12.18 -21.26 6.27
CA LEU A 53 10.98 -21.88 6.83
C LEU A 53 11.25 -22.55 8.18
N THR A 54 12.40 -22.25 8.80
CA THR A 54 12.77 -22.82 10.11
C THR A 54 11.73 -22.49 11.18
N GLY A 55 11.27 -23.52 11.86
CA GLY A 55 10.26 -23.40 12.93
C GLY A 55 8.81 -23.32 12.45
N MET A 56 8.56 -23.40 11.15
CA MET A 56 7.21 -23.57 10.60
C MET A 56 6.86 -25.04 10.50
N THR A 57 5.62 -25.37 10.86
CA THR A 57 5.08 -26.74 10.79
C THR A 57 4.37 -27.01 9.47
N GLU A 58 3.62 -26.02 8.99
CA GLU A 58 2.84 -26.09 7.74
C GLU A 58 2.88 -24.71 7.05
N PRO A 59 3.97 -24.37 6.32
CA PRO A 59 4.11 -23.06 5.69
C PRO A 59 3.06 -22.87 4.59
N VAL A 60 2.37 -21.70 4.65
CA VAL A 60 1.38 -21.25 3.68
C VAL A 60 1.91 -20.00 3.00
N LEU A 61 1.88 -19.98 1.68
CA LEU A 61 2.20 -18.80 0.88
C LEU A 61 0.96 -17.93 0.73
N VAL A 62 1.12 -16.63 0.94
CA VAL A 62 0.08 -15.62 0.73
C VAL A 62 0.59 -14.66 -0.33
N SER A 63 -0.23 -14.36 -1.34
CA SER A 63 0.14 -13.44 -2.41
C SER A 63 -0.84 -12.28 -2.49
N GLY A 64 -0.32 -11.11 -2.85
CA GLY A 64 -1.09 -9.92 -3.14
C GLY A 64 -0.60 -9.26 -4.43
N THR A 65 -1.53 -8.73 -5.21
CA THR A 65 -1.24 -7.93 -6.41
C THR A 65 -2.18 -6.74 -6.44
N ASP A 66 -1.62 -5.58 -6.72
CA ASP A 66 -2.38 -4.33 -6.84
C ASP A 66 -1.57 -3.30 -7.66
N GLY A 67 -2.21 -2.21 -8.03
CA GLY A 67 -1.58 -1.07 -8.68
C GLY A 67 -1.73 0.21 -7.89
N VAL A 68 -1.13 1.29 -8.39
CA VAL A 68 -1.27 2.62 -7.78
C VAL A 68 -2.60 3.28 -8.15
N GLY A 69 -3.09 3.00 -9.34
CA GLY A 69 -4.31 3.60 -9.86
C GLY A 69 -4.12 5.08 -10.24
N THR A 70 -5.22 5.85 -10.23
CA THR A 70 -5.23 7.19 -10.82
C THR A 70 -4.49 8.27 -10.03
N LYS A 71 -3.88 7.94 -8.88
CA LYS A 71 -2.90 8.78 -8.18
C LYS A 71 -1.67 9.06 -9.04
N LEU A 72 -1.32 8.15 -9.97
CA LEU A 72 -0.22 8.33 -10.92
C LEU A 72 -0.28 9.68 -11.65
N ARG A 73 -1.50 10.15 -11.98
CA ARG A 73 -1.66 11.44 -12.66
C ARG A 73 -1.10 12.61 -11.85
N LEU A 74 -1.14 12.56 -10.52
CA LEU A 74 -0.52 13.60 -9.69
C LEU A 74 1.01 13.56 -9.75
N ALA A 75 1.58 12.35 -9.80
CA ALA A 75 3.02 12.19 -9.98
C ALA A 75 3.50 12.77 -11.31
N GLU A 76 2.70 12.60 -12.38
CA GLU A 76 2.97 13.19 -13.70
C GLU A 76 2.89 14.71 -13.66
N LEU A 77 1.78 15.27 -13.13
CA LEU A 77 1.57 16.73 -13.05
C LEU A 77 2.64 17.44 -12.20
N LEU A 78 3.12 16.79 -11.15
CA LEU A 78 4.16 17.31 -10.26
C LEU A 78 5.58 16.92 -10.70
N ASN A 79 5.72 16.09 -11.75
CA ASN A 79 6.98 15.48 -12.18
C ASN A 79 7.76 14.87 -10.99
N LYS A 80 7.03 14.17 -10.08
CA LYS A 80 7.58 13.54 -8.88
C LYS A 80 7.19 12.06 -8.86
N HIS A 81 8.16 11.20 -9.19
CA HIS A 81 7.92 9.77 -9.43
C HIS A 81 8.53 8.85 -8.38
N ASP A 82 9.32 9.38 -7.45
CA ASP A 82 10.09 8.64 -6.43
C ASP A 82 9.26 8.14 -5.24
N THR A 83 7.99 8.56 -5.12
CA THR A 83 7.11 8.16 -4.02
C THR A 83 6.04 7.15 -4.41
N ILE A 84 5.67 7.10 -5.70
CA ILE A 84 4.59 6.25 -6.22
C ILE A 84 4.87 4.75 -6.06
N GLY A 85 6.16 4.38 -6.13
CA GLY A 85 6.56 2.99 -5.87
C GLY A 85 6.26 2.53 -4.45
N ILE A 86 6.32 3.44 -3.46
CA ILE A 86 5.91 3.13 -2.07
C ILE A 86 4.43 2.79 -2.02
N ASP A 87 3.58 3.54 -2.74
CA ASP A 87 2.14 3.25 -2.83
C ASP A 87 1.89 1.86 -3.41
N CYS A 88 2.57 1.52 -4.51
CA CYS A 88 2.44 0.21 -5.16
C CYS A 88 2.79 -0.94 -4.20
N VAL A 89 3.93 -0.83 -3.51
CA VAL A 89 4.34 -1.84 -2.53
C VAL A 89 3.36 -1.92 -1.38
N ALA A 90 2.96 -0.78 -0.82
CA ALA A 90 2.05 -0.71 0.32
C ALA A 90 0.71 -1.40 0.03
N MET A 91 0.11 -1.15 -1.14
CA MET A 91 -1.16 -1.77 -1.52
C MET A 91 -1.08 -3.30 -1.52
N CYS A 92 0.03 -3.87 -2.00
CA CYS A 92 0.23 -5.32 -2.03
C CYS A 92 0.59 -5.92 -0.66
N VAL A 93 1.56 -5.34 0.05
CA VAL A 93 2.09 -5.94 1.29
C VAL A 93 1.16 -5.75 2.49
N ASN A 94 0.37 -4.67 2.50
CA ASN A 94 -0.63 -4.45 3.56
C ASN A 94 -1.79 -5.44 3.47
N ASP A 95 -2.13 -5.93 2.28
CA ASP A 95 -3.12 -7.01 2.13
C ASP A 95 -2.55 -8.35 2.62
N VAL A 96 -1.29 -8.64 2.30
CA VAL A 96 -0.62 -9.88 2.73
C VAL A 96 -0.51 -9.96 4.25
N ILE A 97 -0.19 -8.84 4.93
CA ILE A 97 -0.10 -8.81 6.39
C ILE A 97 -1.46 -8.99 7.07
N CYS A 98 -2.59 -8.71 6.41
CA CYS A 98 -3.92 -8.96 6.95
C CYS A 98 -4.17 -10.45 7.26
N CYS A 99 -3.44 -11.36 6.60
CA CYS A 99 -3.45 -12.79 6.90
C CYS A 99 -2.41 -13.20 7.97
N GLY A 100 -1.63 -12.26 8.50
CA GLY A 100 -0.49 -12.53 9.40
C GLY A 100 0.77 -13.00 8.68
N ALA A 101 0.81 -12.93 7.35
CA ALA A 101 1.95 -13.39 6.55
C ALA A 101 3.04 -12.31 6.47
N LYS A 102 4.30 -12.73 6.63
CA LYS A 102 5.46 -11.89 6.42
C LYS A 102 5.79 -11.83 4.92
N PRO A 103 5.78 -10.66 4.27
CA PRO A 103 6.24 -10.51 2.90
C PRO A 103 7.70 -10.96 2.75
N LEU A 104 7.98 -11.72 1.70
CA LEU A 104 9.29 -12.25 1.36
C LEU A 104 9.95 -11.46 0.24
N PHE A 105 9.22 -11.30 -0.86
CA PHE A 105 9.71 -10.60 -2.04
C PHE A 105 8.59 -9.89 -2.79
N PHE A 106 9.02 -8.97 -3.63
CA PHE A 106 8.19 -8.12 -4.48
C PHE A 106 8.68 -8.16 -5.92
N LEU A 107 7.74 -8.04 -6.86
CA LEU A 107 7.96 -7.83 -8.28
C LEU A 107 7.11 -6.63 -8.73
N ASP A 108 7.63 -5.79 -9.59
CA ASP A 108 6.88 -4.69 -10.21
C ASP A 108 6.66 -4.91 -11.71
N TYR A 109 5.61 -4.29 -12.24
CA TYR A 109 5.37 -4.18 -13.68
C TYR A 109 5.10 -2.71 -14.02
N ILE A 110 5.94 -2.14 -14.87
CA ILE A 110 5.83 -0.76 -15.35
C ILE A 110 5.44 -0.82 -16.83
N ALA A 111 4.18 -0.46 -17.15
CA ALA A 111 3.75 -0.17 -18.51
C ALA A 111 3.99 1.32 -18.77
N ILE A 112 4.72 1.70 -19.83
CA ILE A 112 5.08 3.10 -20.09
C ILE A 112 4.97 3.43 -21.58
N GLY A 113 4.45 4.61 -21.89
CA GLY A 113 4.32 5.06 -23.28
C GLY A 113 5.67 5.24 -23.98
N LYS A 114 6.66 5.83 -23.27
CA LYS A 114 8.04 5.97 -23.71
C LYS A 114 9.00 5.76 -22.55
N ASN A 115 9.98 4.89 -22.73
CA ASN A 115 10.98 4.62 -21.70
C ASN A 115 11.96 5.80 -21.55
N VAL A 116 11.81 6.54 -20.44
CA VAL A 116 12.77 7.54 -19.98
C VAL A 116 13.51 6.95 -18.79
N PRO A 117 14.78 6.54 -18.94
CA PRO A 117 15.52 5.77 -17.92
C PRO A 117 15.53 6.40 -16.53
N GLU A 118 15.61 7.73 -16.47
CA GLU A 118 15.62 8.47 -15.20
C GLU A 118 14.26 8.44 -14.50
N LYS A 119 13.15 8.50 -15.26
CA LYS A 119 11.78 8.37 -14.73
C LYS A 119 11.56 6.95 -14.19
N VAL A 120 11.92 5.94 -14.98
CA VAL A 120 11.81 4.53 -14.55
C VAL A 120 12.66 4.28 -13.30
N ALA A 121 13.90 4.78 -13.26
CA ALA A 121 14.74 4.65 -12.08
C ALA A 121 14.13 5.32 -10.84
N ALA A 122 13.51 6.49 -10.98
CA ALA A 122 12.82 7.17 -9.87
C ALA A 122 11.62 6.35 -9.38
N ILE A 123 10.81 5.76 -10.27
CA ILE A 123 9.70 4.89 -9.91
C ILE A 123 10.21 3.68 -9.12
N VAL A 124 11.25 2.98 -9.65
CA VAL A 124 11.82 1.79 -9.00
C VAL A 124 12.53 2.14 -7.69
N SER A 125 13.11 3.34 -7.55
CA SER A 125 13.64 3.83 -6.27
C SER A 125 12.54 3.89 -5.20
N GLY A 126 11.33 4.36 -5.56
CA GLY A 126 10.16 4.33 -4.68
C GLY A 126 9.72 2.90 -4.34
N VAL A 127 9.71 1.98 -5.32
CA VAL A 127 9.42 0.55 -5.08
C VAL A 127 10.43 -0.05 -4.11
N ALA A 128 11.72 0.20 -4.32
CA ALA A 128 12.78 -0.27 -3.45
C ALA A 128 12.63 0.28 -2.02
N GLU A 129 12.30 1.56 -1.88
CA GLU A 129 12.03 2.16 -0.56
C GLU A 129 10.85 1.48 0.14
N GLY A 130 9.74 1.24 -0.58
CA GLY A 130 8.61 0.49 -0.05
C GLY A 130 8.99 -0.92 0.41
N CYS A 131 9.81 -1.63 -0.38
CA CYS A 131 10.31 -2.96 -0.02
C CYS A 131 11.19 -2.93 1.24
N VAL A 132 12.06 -1.93 1.41
CA VAL A 132 12.87 -1.74 2.64
C VAL A 132 11.98 -1.50 3.85
N GLN A 133 10.95 -0.66 3.71
CA GLN A 133 9.98 -0.42 4.78
C GLN A 133 9.22 -1.70 5.14
N ALA A 134 8.76 -2.46 4.15
CA ALA A 134 8.07 -3.73 4.35
C ALA A 134 9.00 -4.85 4.88
N GLY A 135 10.31 -4.75 4.67
CA GLY A 135 11.28 -5.80 5.02
C GLY A 135 11.23 -6.99 4.06
N CYS A 136 10.90 -6.76 2.79
CA CYS A 136 10.94 -7.74 1.70
C CYS A 136 11.93 -7.31 0.62
N ALA A 137 12.29 -8.24 -0.27
CA ALA A 137 13.26 -7.98 -1.33
C ALA A 137 12.58 -7.70 -2.68
N LEU A 138 13.02 -6.66 -3.38
CA LEU A 138 12.72 -6.49 -4.80
C LEU A 138 13.66 -7.41 -5.60
N ILE A 139 13.12 -8.50 -6.15
CA ILE A 139 13.94 -9.54 -6.80
C ILE A 139 13.80 -9.59 -8.31
N GLY A 140 12.96 -8.75 -8.89
CA GLY A 140 12.73 -8.66 -10.32
C GLY A 140 11.59 -7.71 -10.63
N GLY A 141 11.29 -7.58 -11.89
CA GLY A 141 10.22 -6.75 -12.43
C GLY A 141 10.28 -6.70 -13.94
N GLU A 142 9.37 -5.96 -14.54
CA GLU A 142 9.30 -5.75 -15.99
C GLU A 142 9.02 -4.28 -16.30
N THR A 143 9.67 -3.76 -17.34
CA THR A 143 9.33 -2.45 -17.91
C THR A 143 9.03 -2.62 -19.39
N ALA A 144 7.78 -2.38 -19.77
CA ALA A 144 7.29 -2.56 -21.13
C ALA A 144 6.88 -1.22 -21.77
N GLU A 145 7.48 -0.88 -22.91
CA GLU A 145 7.03 0.26 -23.71
C GLU A 145 5.79 -0.11 -24.52
N HIS A 146 4.80 0.78 -24.52
CA HIS A 146 3.53 0.64 -25.22
C HIS A 146 3.32 1.77 -26.24
N PRO A 147 4.21 1.91 -27.26
CA PRO A 147 4.10 2.98 -28.25
C PRO A 147 2.80 2.87 -29.04
N GLY A 148 2.09 3.99 -29.15
CA GLY A 148 0.78 4.05 -29.84
C GLY A 148 -0.42 3.51 -29.06
N MET A 149 -0.20 2.89 -27.89
CA MET A 149 -1.26 2.48 -26.96
C MET A 149 -1.37 3.41 -25.76
N MET A 150 -0.25 3.95 -25.27
CA MET A 150 -0.18 4.94 -24.20
C MET A 150 0.43 6.23 -24.74
N ALA A 151 0.06 7.37 -24.16
CA ALA A 151 0.75 8.62 -24.45
C ALA A 151 2.20 8.55 -23.95
N ALA A 152 3.10 9.34 -24.57
CA ALA A 152 4.53 9.22 -24.30
C ALA A 152 4.93 9.44 -22.84
N ASP A 153 4.18 10.26 -22.13
CA ASP A 153 4.45 10.60 -20.73
C ASP A 153 3.67 9.72 -19.73
N ASP A 154 2.67 8.98 -20.20
CA ASP A 154 1.82 8.15 -19.37
C ASP A 154 2.54 6.85 -18.98
N TYR A 155 2.22 6.35 -17.79
CA TYR A 155 2.64 5.04 -17.32
C TYR A 155 1.60 4.44 -16.35
N ASP A 156 1.67 3.13 -16.19
CA ASP A 156 0.99 2.41 -15.12
C ASP A 156 2.00 1.59 -14.32
N LEU A 157 1.72 1.41 -13.04
CA LEU A 157 2.58 0.70 -12.10
C LEU A 157 1.73 -0.26 -11.29
N ALA A 158 2.04 -1.53 -11.42
CA ALA A 158 1.47 -2.61 -10.64
C ALA A 158 2.56 -3.42 -9.95
N GLY A 159 2.19 -4.11 -8.88
CA GLY A 159 3.08 -4.93 -8.09
C GLY A 159 2.49 -6.28 -7.74
N PHE A 160 3.37 -7.19 -7.38
CA PHE A 160 3.05 -8.51 -6.89
C PHE A 160 4.00 -8.87 -5.76
N THR A 161 3.44 -9.34 -4.64
CA THR A 161 4.21 -9.82 -3.50
C THR A 161 3.84 -11.23 -3.11
N VAL A 162 4.79 -11.95 -2.53
CA VAL A 162 4.56 -13.23 -1.88
C VAL A 162 5.06 -13.13 -0.45
N GLY A 163 4.22 -13.52 0.48
CA GLY A 163 4.56 -13.68 1.89
C GLY A 163 4.39 -15.12 2.34
N VAL A 164 4.83 -15.40 3.56
CA VAL A 164 4.69 -16.72 4.19
C VAL A 164 4.18 -16.59 5.60
N VAL A 165 3.34 -17.53 6.01
CA VAL A 165 2.85 -17.69 7.38
C VAL A 165 2.78 -19.18 7.71
N ASP A 166 3.05 -19.57 8.95
CA ASP A 166 2.76 -20.93 9.40
C ASP A 166 1.23 -21.08 9.57
N LYS A 167 0.62 -22.12 9.02
CA LYS A 167 -0.83 -22.30 9.00
C LYS A 167 -1.51 -22.12 10.36
N PRO A 168 -0.96 -22.63 11.49
CA PRO A 168 -1.53 -22.37 12.81
C PRO A 168 -1.46 -20.90 13.26
N LYS A 169 -0.68 -20.04 12.58
CA LYS A 169 -0.51 -18.63 12.87
C LYS A 169 -1.25 -17.71 11.89
N VAL A 170 -1.97 -18.27 10.92
CA VAL A 170 -2.88 -17.49 10.08
C VAL A 170 -3.88 -16.78 10.98
N ILE A 171 -4.09 -15.48 10.76
CA ILE A 171 -5.08 -14.72 11.54
C ILE A 171 -6.46 -15.35 11.30
N ASP A 172 -7.07 -15.84 12.37
CA ASP A 172 -8.35 -16.54 12.34
C ASP A 172 -9.44 -15.70 13.02
N SER A 173 -10.30 -15.10 12.21
CA SER A 173 -11.44 -14.32 12.68
C SER A 173 -12.49 -15.17 13.42
N GLY A 174 -12.49 -16.49 13.27
CA GLY A 174 -13.37 -17.40 14.01
C GLY A 174 -13.15 -17.39 15.53
N ARG A 175 -12.02 -16.83 16.00
CA ARG A 175 -11.74 -16.62 17.44
C ARG A 175 -12.27 -15.28 17.98
N MET A 176 -12.83 -14.43 17.11
CA MET A 176 -13.37 -13.12 17.50
C MET A 176 -14.62 -13.29 18.38
N ALA A 177 -14.79 -12.42 19.36
CA ALA A 177 -15.88 -12.47 20.31
C ALA A 177 -16.38 -11.06 20.65
N GLU A 178 -17.60 -10.97 21.21
CA GLU A 178 -18.09 -9.72 21.78
C GLU A 178 -17.14 -9.19 22.85
N GLY A 179 -16.91 -7.88 22.84
CA GLY A 179 -15.98 -7.19 23.72
C GLY A 179 -14.56 -7.08 23.17
N ASP A 180 -14.23 -7.73 22.05
CA ASP A 180 -12.94 -7.50 21.38
C ASP A 180 -12.82 -6.04 20.93
N VAL A 181 -11.59 -5.50 20.98
CA VAL A 181 -11.32 -4.08 20.77
C VAL A 181 -10.85 -3.85 19.34
N VAL A 182 -11.40 -2.81 18.70
CA VAL A 182 -10.98 -2.36 17.38
C VAL A 182 -9.98 -1.22 17.52
N LEU A 183 -8.74 -1.45 17.08
CA LEU A 183 -7.67 -0.46 17.03
C LEU A 183 -7.59 0.16 15.64
N ALA A 184 -7.53 1.50 15.58
CA ALA A 184 -7.27 2.25 14.37
C ALA A 184 -5.78 2.57 14.23
N LEU A 185 -5.19 2.21 13.10
CA LEU A 185 -3.84 2.61 12.72
C LEU A 185 -3.93 3.80 11.76
N PRO A 186 -3.35 4.97 12.12
CA PRO A 186 -3.47 6.18 11.32
C PRO A 186 -2.97 6.01 9.89
N SER A 187 -3.69 6.60 8.93
CA SER A 187 -3.23 6.77 7.56
C SER A 187 -2.45 8.08 7.39
N SER A 188 -1.66 8.18 6.32
CA SER A 188 -0.97 9.40 5.92
C SER A 188 -1.88 10.40 5.17
N GLY A 189 -3.07 10.00 4.80
CA GLY A 189 -4.03 10.69 3.95
C GLY A 189 -4.87 9.69 3.16
N PHE A 190 -5.19 10.01 1.90
CA PHE A 190 -6.01 9.13 1.04
C PHE A 190 -5.35 7.79 0.71
N HIS A 191 -4.05 7.65 0.99
CA HIS A 191 -3.25 6.52 0.53
C HIS A 191 -3.23 6.45 -1.00
N SER A 192 -3.73 5.36 -1.59
CA SER A 192 -3.79 5.20 -3.05
C SER A 192 -5.21 4.91 -3.55
N ASN A 193 -6.24 5.30 -2.79
CA ASN A 193 -7.63 4.97 -3.08
C ASN A 193 -8.50 6.20 -3.25
N GLY A 194 -9.57 6.08 -4.07
CA GLY A 194 -10.53 7.17 -4.30
C GLY A 194 -10.02 8.31 -5.17
N TYR A 195 -8.86 8.18 -5.81
CA TYR A 195 -8.21 9.27 -6.54
C TYR A 195 -8.97 9.78 -7.76
N SER A 196 -9.84 8.99 -8.38
CA SER A 196 -10.72 9.49 -9.43
C SER A 196 -11.64 10.61 -8.91
N LEU A 197 -12.21 10.44 -7.70
CA LEU A 197 -13.02 11.45 -7.02
C LEU A 197 -12.17 12.63 -6.54
N VAL A 198 -11.04 12.36 -5.91
CA VAL A 198 -10.07 13.37 -5.44
C VAL A 198 -9.66 14.30 -6.60
N ARG A 199 -9.22 13.74 -7.72
CA ARG A 199 -8.82 14.50 -8.92
C ARG A 199 -9.94 15.36 -9.47
N LYS A 200 -11.16 14.83 -9.50
CA LYS A 200 -12.34 15.57 -9.96
C LYS A 200 -12.69 16.75 -9.02
N VAL A 201 -12.74 16.51 -7.71
CA VAL A 201 -13.14 17.53 -6.73
C VAL A 201 -12.12 18.65 -6.62
N PHE A 202 -10.83 18.31 -6.61
CA PHE A 202 -9.77 19.32 -6.54
C PHE A 202 -9.45 19.97 -7.89
N ASP A 203 -9.98 19.40 -9.00
CA ASP A 203 -9.69 19.86 -10.38
C ASP A 203 -8.18 19.90 -10.64
N VAL A 204 -7.50 18.80 -10.33
CA VAL A 204 -6.03 18.74 -10.29
C VAL A 204 -5.33 19.10 -11.61
N GLU A 205 -6.05 18.98 -12.75
CA GLU A 205 -5.52 19.35 -14.07
C GLU A 205 -5.39 20.88 -14.23
N ASN A 206 -6.17 21.67 -13.49
CA ASN A 206 -6.19 23.13 -13.59
C ASN A 206 -5.81 23.81 -12.26
N ALA A 207 -5.76 23.07 -11.16
CA ALA A 207 -5.43 23.63 -9.85
C ALA A 207 -3.94 23.96 -9.73
N ASP A 208 -3.62 25.02 -8.98
CA ASP A 208 -2.26 25.28 -8.55
C ASP A 208 -1.88 24.32 -7.42
N LEU A 209 -1.31 23.16 -7.77
CA LEU A 209 -0.87 22.13 -6.84
C LEU A 209 0.30 22.58 -5.95
N GLY A 210 1.04 23.61 -6.35
CA GLY A 210 2.13 24.20 -5.56
C GLY A 210 1.68 25.23 -4.55
N ARG A 211 0.39 25.61 -4.56
CA ARG A 211 -0.16 26.57 -3.59
C ARG A 211 -0.18 25.98 -2.19
N TYR A 212 0.42 26.71 -1.25
CA TYR A 212 0.34 26.39 0.19
C TYR A 212 -1.08 26.57 0.71
N ASP A 213 -1.54 25.62 1.51
CA ASP A 213 -2.85 25.65 2.17
C ASP A 213 -2.64 25.67 3.70
N ASP A 214 -3.14 26.72 4.35
CA ASP A 214 -2.96 26.93 5.80
C ASP A 214 -3.67 25.85 6.64
N GLU A 215 -4.77 25.26 6.14
CA GLU A 215 -5.51 24.19 6.84
C GLU A 215 -4.74 22.85 6.76
N LEU A 216 -4.03 22.62 5.65
CA LEU A 216 -3.20 21.42 5.46
C LEU A 216 -1.80 21.59 6.11
N GLY A 217 -1.28 22.81 6.20
CA GLY A 217 0.09 23.09 6.65
C GLY A 217 1.17 22.73 5.62
N GLU A 218 0.79 22.52 4.37
CA GLU A 218 1.64 22.12 3.23
C GLU A 218 0.97 22.50 1.92
N THR A 219 1.60 22.21 0.78
CA THR A 219 0.95 22.40 -0.52
C THR A 219 -0.09 21.30 -0.79
N LEU A 220 -1.11 21.62 -1.61
CA LEU A 220 -2.11 20.64 -2.02
C LEU A 220 -1.45 19.43 -2.72
N GLY A 221 -0.46 19.67 -3.56
CA GLY A 221 0.28 18.61 -4.26
C GLY A 221 1.02 17.67 -3.30
N GLU A 222 1.68 18.21 -2.27
CA GLU A 222 2.34 17.42 -1.23
C GLU A 222 1.34 16.57 -0.46
N ALA A 223 0.23 17.15 -0.02
CA ALA A 223 -0.83 16.42 0.68
C ALA A 223 -1.41 15.28 -0.15
N LEU A 224 -1.67 15.54 -1.44
CA LEU A 224 -2.24 14.55 -2.36
C LEU A 224 -1.24 13.48 -2.81
N LEU A 225 0.06 13.77 -2.84
CA LEU A 225 1.07 12.80 -3.27
C LEU A 225 1.72 12.04 -2.09
N ARG A 226 1.27 12.29 -0.87
CA ARG A 226 1.81 11.62 0.31
C ARG A 226 1.69 10.09 0.18
N PRO A 227 2.79 9.34 0.39
CA PRO A 227 2.79 7.89 0.21
C PRO A 227 1.88 7.16 1.20
N THR A 228 1.37 6.02 0.78
CA THR A 228 0.65 5.06 1.63
C THR A 228 1.55 4.54 2.74
N VAL A 229 1.03 4.45 3.95
CA VAL A 229 1.75 3.86 5.09
C VAL A 229 1.89 2.34 4.90
N ILE A 230 3.08 1.81 5.14
CA ILE A 230 3.35 0.37 5.15
C ILE A 230 3.27 -0.13 6.59
N TYR A 231 2.29 -0.99 6.89
CA TYR A 231 2.00 -1.47 8.24
C TYR A 231 2.64 -2.81 8.58
N VAL A 232 3.44 -3.40 7.68
CA VAL A 232 3.96 -4.76 7.82
C VAL A 232 4.72 -4.97 9.15
N LYS A 233 5.78 -4.19 9.41
CA LYS A 233 6.57 -4.33 10.63
C LYS A 233 5.76 -4.05 11.90
N PRO A 234 4.99 -2.95 11.97
CA PRO A 234 4.14 -2.68 13.13
C PRO A 234 3.13 -3.79 13.43
N VAL A 235 2.46 -4.34 12.40
CA VAL A 235 1.46 -5.40 12.60
C VAL A 235 2.11 -6.72 12.97
N LEU A 236 3.26 -7.09 12.39
CA LEU A 236 4.01 -8.28 12.83
C LEU A 236 4.39 -8.19 14.31
N ARG A 237 4.84 -7.02 14.78
CA ARG A 237 5.12 -6.80 16.20
C ARG A 237 3.88 -6.85 17.07
N CYS A 238 2.77 -6.33 16.58
CA CYS A 238 1.48 -6.42 17.26
C CYS A 238 1.04 -7.88 17.43
N ILE A 239 1.15 -8.70 16.38
CA ILE A 239 0.83 -10.15 16.41
C ILE A 239 1.71 -10.92 17.42
N GLU A 240 2.98 -10.53 17.57
CA GLU A 240 3.88 -11.13 18.57
C GLU A 240 3.51 -10.76 20.02
N ALA A 241 2.93 -9.57 20.22
CA ALA A 241 2.67 -8.99 21.53
C ALA A 241 1.25 -9.19 22.05
N ALA A 242 0.29 -9.45 21.15
CA ALA A 242 -1.14 -9.44 21.46
C ALA A 242 -1.89 -10.58 20.76
N ASP A 243 -3.08 -10.89 21.28
CA ASP A 243 -4.01 -11.83 20.64
C ASP A 243 -4.80 -11.13 19.55
N VAL A 244 -4.20 -11.06 18.36
CA VAL A 244 -4.80 -10.47 17.14
C VAL A 244 -5.77 -11.47 16.55
N LYS A 245 -7.02 -11.04 16.34
CA LYS A 245 -8.12 -11.89 15.83
C LYS A 245 -8.61 -11.44 14.46
N GLY A 246 -8.28 -10.22 14.04
CA GLY A 246 -8.63 -9.70 12.73
C GLY A 246 -7.76 -8.52 12.35
N VAL A 247 -7.48 -8.38 11.06
CA VAL A 247 -6.81 -7.22 10.49
C VAL A 247 -7.52 -6.84 9.20
N SER A 248 -7.78 -5.57 9.00
CA SER A 248 -8.43 -5.04 7.81
C SER A 248 -7.67 -3.85 7.25
N HIS A 249 -7.19 -3.96 6.02
CA HIS A 249 -6.62 -2.84 5.26
C HIS A 249 -7.74 -1.99 4.69
N ILE A 250 -7.85 -0.73 5.09
CA ILE A 250 -8.92 0.17 4.65
C ILE A 250 -8.53 0.84 3.33
N THR A 251 -9.01 0.28 2.24
CA THR A 251 -8.76 0.69 0.85
C THR A 251 -10.01 1.29 0.19
N GLY A 252 -10.16 1.16 -1.12
CA GLY A 252 -11.37 1.53 -1.85
C GLY A 252 -12.60 0.81 -1.28
N GLY A 253 -13.72 1.51 -1.19
CA GLY A 253 -14.91 1.03 -0.46
C GLY A 253 -14.90 1.37 1.04
N GLY A 254 -13.82 2.00 1.55
CA GLY A 254 -13.74 2.53 2.91
C GLY A 254 -14.03 1.50 3.99
N PHE A 255 -14.66 1.95 5.08
CA PHE A 255 -14.98 1.10 6.21
C PHE A 255 -16.03 0.04 5.87
N TYR A 256 -17.05 0.40 5.07
CA TYR A 256 -18.20 -0.46 4.82
C TYR A 256 -17.86 -1.69 3.98
N GLU A 257 -16.84 -1.65 3.13
CA GLU A 257 -16.44 -2.80 2.31
C GLU A 257 -15.23 -3.55 2.84
N ASN A 258 -14.35 -2.90 3.62
CA ASN A 258 -13.11 -3.55 4.06
C ASN A 258 -13.22 -4.16 5.46
N VAL A 259 -13.79 -3.47 6.45
CA VAL A 259 -13.94 -4.02 7.80
C VAL A 259 -14.71 -5.34 7.79
N PRO A 260 -15.83 -5.49 7.05
CA PRO A 260 -16.60 -6.74 7.00
C PRO A 260 -15.82 -7.98 6.58
N ARG A 261 -14.70 -7.83 5.83
CA ARG A 261 -13.91 -8.96 5.34
C ARG A 261 -13.27 -9.79 6.44
N CYS A 262 -13.01 -9.18 7.60
CA CYS A 262 -12.45 -9.87 8.75
C CYS A 262 -13.45 -10.12 9.88
N ILE A 263 -14.73 -9.74 9.74
CA ILE A 263 -15.75 -9.94 10.75
C ILE A 263 -16.56 -11.21 10.45
N PRO A 264 -16.63 -12.20 11.37
CA PRO A 264 -17.45 -13.39 11.19
C PRO A 264 -18.95 -13.11 11.30
N ASP A 265 -19.78 -14.05 10.87
CA ASP A 265 -21.23 -13.93 10.94
C ASP A 265 -21.69 -13.89 12.40
N GLY A 266 -22.71 -13.06 12.69
CA GLY A 266 -23.25 -12.87 14.03
C GLY A 266 -22.51 -11.83 14.88
N LEU A 267 -21.38 -11.27 14.37
CA LEU A 267 -20.64 -10.19 15.01
C LEU A 267 -20.61 -8.93 14.15
N CYS A 268 -20.46 -7.80 14.82
CA CYS A 268 -20.43 -6.47 14.22
C CYS A 268 -19.28 -5.64 14.81
N ALA A 269 -18.48 -5.02 13.98
CA ALA A 269 -17.56 -3.96 14.39
C ALA A 269 -18.32 -2.65 14.56
N LYS A 270 -18.55 -2.23 15.79
CA LYS A 270 -19.18 -0.96 16.15
C LYS A 270 -18.09 0.10 16.28
N ILE A 271 -18.00 0.96 15.28
CA ILE A 271 -16.97 2.01 15.19
C ILE A 271 -17.54 3.35 15.67
N ASP A 272 -16.88 3.98 16.63
CA ASP A 272 -17.17 5.33 17.09
C ASP A 272 -16.55 6.36 16.13
N LYS A 273 -17.37 7.03 15.33
CA LYS A 273 -16.92 8.08 14.41
C LYS A 273 -16.23 9.24 15.13
N ALA A 274 -16.65 9.56 16.35
CA ALA A 274 -16.05 10.64 17.12
C ALA A 274 -14.62 10.33 17.58
N ALA A 275 -14.27 9.04 17.70
CA ALA A 275 -12.91 8.61 17.99
C ALA A 275 -11.98 8.68 16.77
N ILE A 276 -12.50 8.72 15.55
CA ILE A 276 -11.70 8.74 14.31
C ILE A 276 -10.96 10.07 14.17
N LYS A 277 -9.64 10.00 14.14
CA LYS A 277 -8.75 11.16 13.96
C LYS A 277 -8.63 11.51 12.47
N THR A 278 -9.67 12.11 11.89
CA THR A 278 -9.74 12.42 10.46
C THR A 278 -8.81 13.59 10.09
N PRO A 279 -7.82 13.41 9.21
CA PRO A 279 -6.94 14.48 8.71
C PRO A 279 -7.70 15.59 7.96
N ALA A 280 -7.14 16.79 7.95
CA ALA A 280 -7.75 17.98 7.33
C ALA A 280 -8.09 17.79 5.84
N ILE A 281 -7.26 17.05 5.11
CA ILE A 281 -7.47 16.82 3.67
C ILE A 281 -8.82 16.15 3.34
N PHE A 282 -9.33 15.26 4.22
CA PHE A 282 -10.63 14.64 4.04
C PHE A 282 -11.77 15.66 4.25
N ARG A 283 -11.66 16.51 5.29
CA ARG A 283 -12.66 17.58 5.53
C ARG A 283 -12.68 18.58 4.39
N LEU A 284 -11.50 18.93 3.86
CA LEU A 284 -11.37 19.82 2.72
C LEU A 284 -12.03 19.21 1.46
N LEU A 285 -11.76 17.92 1.19
CA LEU A 285 -12.39 17.18 0.08
C LEU A 285 -13.92 17.15 0.24
N GLN A 286 -14.41 16.78 1.41
CA GLN A 286 -15.85 16.69 1.72
C GLN A 286 -16.55 18.02 1.49
N LYS A 287 -16.01 19.09 2.05
CA LYS A 287 -16.55 20.44 1.93
C LYS A 287 -16.57 20.93 0.47
N LYS A 288 -15.44 20.77 -0.23
CA LYS A 288 -15.31 21.22 -1.62
C LYS A 288 -16.16 20.40 -2.59
N GLY A 289 -16.27 19.09 -2.35
CA GLY A 289 -17.06 18.18 -3.19
C GLY A 289 -18.55 18.13 -2.84
N GLY A 290 -18.96 18.67 -1.68
CA GLY A 290 -20.34 18.54 -1.19
C GLY A 290 -20.73 17.07 -0.94
N ILE A 291 -19.77 16.25 -0.52
CA ILE A 291 -19.92 14.79 -0.36
C ILE A 291 -20.55 14.52 1.01
N ASP A 292 -21.58 13.68 1.08
CA ASP A 292 -22.16 13.31 2.35
C ASP A 292 -21.20 12.41 3.19
N GLU A 293 -21.46 12.32 4.49
CA GLU A 293 -20.60 11.62 5.41
C GLU A 293 -20.53 10.10 5.11
N HIS A 294 -21.67 9.50 4.74
CA HIS A 294 -21.73 8.09 4.42
C HIS A 294 -20.83 7.76 3.21
N ASP A 295 -20.92 8.55 2.14
CA ASP A 295 -20.10 8.38 0.94
C ASP A 295 -18.61 8.60 1.24
N MET A 296 -18.28 9.53 2.15
CA MET A 296 -16.88 9.69 2.60
C MET A 296 -16.35 8.42 3.25
N PHE A 297 -17.09 7.80 4.19
CA PHE A 297 -16.69 6.55 4.85
C PHE A 297 -16.81 5.32 3.95
N ASN A 298 -17.60 5.39 2.87
CA ASN A 298 -17.73 4.32 1.86
C ASN A 298 -16.71 4.42 0.72
N THR A 299 -15.99 5.54 0.62
CA THR A 299 -14.98 5.73 -0.44
C THR A 299 -13.56 5.75 0.11
N PHE A 300 -13.37 6.32 1.30
CA PHE A 300 -12.05 6.66 1.85
C PHE A 300 -11.79 6.01 3.20
N ASN A 301 -10.51 5.94 3.55
CA ASN A 301 -10.05 5.44 4.85
C ASN A 301 -10.29 6.41 6.02
N MET A 302 -10.70 7.65 5.76
CA MET A 302 -11.01 8.71 6.73
C MET A 302 -9.95 8.95 7.82
N GLY A 303 -8.71 8.58 7.55
CA GLY A 303 -7.59 8.70 8.50
C GLY A 303 -7.20 7.39 9.19
N VAL A 304 -7.87 6.27 8.88
CA VAL A 304 -7.55 4.94 9.40
C VAL A 304 -7.14 4.04 8.24
N GLY A 305 -5.85 3.83 8.06
CA GLY A 305 -5.37 2.99 6.95
C GLY A 305 -5.51 1.50 7.23
N MET A 306 -5.50 1.10 8.50
CA MET A 306 -5.67 -0.30 8.89
C MET A 306 -6.42 -0.38 10.23
N ALA A 307 -7.32 -1.35 10.35
CA ALA A 307 -7.96 -1.72 11.59
C ALA A 307 -7.41 -3.06 12.09
N VAL A 308 -7.12 -3.16 13.40
CA VAL A 308 -6.66 -4.40 14.05
C VAL A 308 -7.59 -4.73 15.19
N ILE A 309 -8.12 -5.95 15.21
CA ILE A 309 -9.01 -6.44 16.24
C ILE A 309 -8.23 -7.34 17.19
N VAL A 310 -8.26 -7.04 18.48
CA VAL A 310 -7.51 -7.73 19.53
C VAL A 310 -8.41 -8.07 20.72
N SER A 311 -8.02 -9.07 21.52
CA SER A 311 -8.68 -9.29 22.79
C SER A 311 -8.52 -8.11 23.74
N PRO A 312 -9.50 -7.77 24.58
CA PRO A 312 -9.41 -6.63 25.50
C PRO A 312 -8.24 -6.75 26.48
N GLU A 313 -7.87 -7.97 26.90
CA GLU A 313 -6.76 -8.23 27.81
C GLU A 313 -5.40 -7.89 27.22
N THR A 314 -5.28 -7.87 25.89
CA THR A 314 -4.01 -7.60 25.20
C THR A 314 -3.98 -6.26 24.45
N ALA A 315 -5.05 -5.46 24.54
CA ALA A 315 -5.17 -4.19 23.82
C ALA A 315 -4.04 -3.18 24.16
N ASP A 316 -3.67 -3.05 25.43
CA ASP A 316 -2.58 -2.18 25.86
C ASP A 316 -1.21 -2.66 25.35
N ALA A 317 -1.00 -3.97 25.30
CA ALA A 317 0.22 -4.55 24.73
C ALA A 317 0.31 -4.30 23.22
N ALA A 318 -0.82 -4.46 22.51
CA ALA A 318 -0.94 -4.14 21.09
C ALA A 318 -0.60 -2.67 20.80
N LEU A 319 -1.22 -1.73 21.52
CA LEU A 319 -0.96 -0.29 21.38
C LEU A 319 0.51 0.06 21.66
N SER A 320 1.10 -0.56 22.69
CA SER A 320 2.51 -0.36 23.03
C SER A 320 3.45 -0.89 21.94
N ALA A 321 3.17 -2.05 21.38
CA ALA A 321 3.95 -2.64 20.29
C ALA A 321 3.86 -1.80 19.01
N LEU A 322 2.67 -1.33 18.63
CA LEU A 322 2.45 -0.46 17.48
C LEU A 322 3.18 0.89 17.65
N LYS A 323 3.13 1.45 18.85
CA LYS A 323 3.82 2.71 19.17
C LYS A 323 5.35 2.58 19.10
N ALA A 324 5.90 1.45 19.51
CA ALA A 324 7.34 1.18 19.43
C ALA A 324 7.83 1.15 17.98
N GLU A 325 6.97 0.80 17.03
CA GLU A 325 7.22 0.82 15.58
C GLU A 325 6.78 2.16 14.92
N GLY A 326 6.45 3.19 15.71
CA GLY A 326 6.13 4.53 15.22
C GLY A 326 4.67 4.73 14.80
N ILE A 327 3.79 3.78 15.07
CA ILE A 327 2.35 3.90 14.78
C ILE A 327 1.60 4.34 16.05
N ASP A 328 1.05 5.54 16.03
CA ASP A 328 0.26 6.11 17.14
C ASP A 328 -1.20 5.64 17.07
N ALA A 329 -1.37 4.31 17.14
CA ALA A 329 -2.66 3.63 17.09
C ALA A 329 -3.53 4.01 18.30
N TYR A 330 -4.84 3.88 18.14
CA TYR A 330 -5.81 4.20 19.19
C TYR A 330 -7.06 3.31 19.07
N VAL A 331 -7.81 3.18 20.17
CA VAL A 331 -9.09 2.48 20.16
C VAL A 331 -10.14 3.31 19.41
N CYS A 332 -10.83 2.71 18.45
CA CYS A 332 -11.90 3.37 17.70
C CYS A 332 -13.24 2.63 17.75
N GLY A 333 -13.30 1.47 18.39
CA GLY A 333 -14.55 0.70 18.48
C GLY A 333 -14.39 -0.61 19.23
N GLU A 334 -15.43 -1.39 19.18
CA GLU A 334 -15.57 -2.69 19.84
C GLU A 334 -16.31 -3.68 18.94
N ILE A 335 -16.14 -4.96 19.19
CA ILE A 335 -16.94 -6.01 18.56
C ILE A 335 -18.17 -6.27 19.43
N VAL A 336 -19.33 -6.28 18.82
CA VAL A 336 -20.63 -6.55 19.45
C VAL A 336 -21.39 -7.62 18.67
N ALA A 337 -22.43 -8.20 19.26
CA ALA A 337 -23.37 -9.04 18.51
C ALA A 337 -24.13 -8.18 17.48
N GLY A 338 -24.32 -8.69 16.27
CA GLY A 338 -25.06 -7.99 15.22
C GLY A 338 -25.17 -8.79 13.93
N GLU A 339 -26.19 -8.44 13.13
CA GLU A 339 -26.36 -9.01 11.79
C GLU A 339 -25.55 -8.25 10.74
N GLU A 340 -25.39 -6.93 10.92
CA GLU A 340 -24.51 -6.10 10.11
C GLU A 340 -23.05 -6.28 10.58
N LYS A 341 -22.13 -6.41 9.65
CA LYS A 341 -20.72 -6.65 10.01
C LYS A 341 -19.95 -5.40 10.44
N VAL A 342 -20.46 -4.22 10.11
CA VAL A 342 -19.89 -2.93 10.54
C VAL A 342 -21.00 -1.89 10.72
N VAL A 343 -20.94 -1.14 11.80
CA VAL A 343 -21.78 0.02 12.08
C VAL A 343 -20.90 1.18 12.52
N LEU A 344 -21.10 2.36 11.92
CA LEU A 344 -20.47 3.61 12.33
C LEU A 344 -21.49 4.47 13.09
N CYS A 345 -21.25 4.76 14.35
CA CYS A 345 -22.16 5.50 15.23
C CYS A 345 -21.57 6.82 15.73
#